data_b366dd4afaa6ebdcbf7bcb225e732212
#
_entry.id   b366dd4afaa6ebdcbf7bcb225e732212
#
_cell.length_a   1.000
_cell.length_b   1.000
_cell.length_c   1.000
_cell.angle_alpha   90.00
_cell.angle_beta   90.00
_cell.angle_gamma   90.00
#
_symmetry.space_group_name_H-M   'P 1'
#
loop_
_entity.id
_entity.type
_entity.pdbx_description
1 polymer ?
#
loop_
_entity_poly.entity_id
_entity_poly.type
_entity_poly.pdbx_seq_one_letter_code
_entity_poly.pdbx_strand_id
1 'polypeptide(L)'
;MSQNAVAPRPTLAVAGLSKNYDKRRVVGPLDFSLEAGSVTGLLGGNGAGKTTTIGMVMGLIEPTQGSVHAFGCDMSRERYGALGRMNFESPYVDMPHRLTVRQNLRVFGMLYDVADLDAKIEQLAKDLALGDFLDRQTGRLSAGQKTRVAIAKSLINDPQLLLLDEPTASLDPDTADWVRTRLEAHRRTHNCAILLASHNMSEVERLCDRVLMLKDGTLVDDDSPASLLARYGRDTLEEVFLDVARGRVEGASA
;
A
#
# COMPACT_ATOMS: atom_id res chain seq x y z
N MET A 1 2.53 22.38 35.75
CA MET A 1 1.45 22.07 34.81
C MET A 1 2.04 21.23 33.69
N SER A 2 1.94 19.90 33.81
CA SER A 2 2.46 18.96 32.79
C SER A 2 1.49 18.99 31.61
N GLN A 3 1.96 19.51 30.47
CA GLN A 3 1.26 19.32 29.20
C GLN A 3 1.32 17.81 28.89
N ASN A 4 0.18 17.13 29.00
CA ASN A 4 0.01 15.82 28.41
C ASN A 4 0.20 15.99 26.90
N ALA A 5 1.36 15.63 26.39
CA ALA A 5 1.57 15.46 24.96
C ALA A 5 0.66 14.31 24.52
N VAL A 6 -0.46 14.66 23.87
CA VAL A 6 -1.32 13.67 23.20
C VAL A 6 -0.44 12.98 22.17
N ALA A 7 -0.25 11.67 22.31
CA ALA A 7 0.50 10.89 21.33
C ALA A 7 -0.03 11.18 19.91
N PRO A 8 0.82 11.37 18.92
CA PRO A 8 0.39 11.65 17.56
C PRO A 8 -0.56 10.52 17.11
N ARG A 9 -1.70 10.91 16.53
CA ARG A 9 -2.67 9.93 16.02
C ARG A 9 -2.05 9.23 14.81
N PRO A 10 -2.16 7.90 14.73
CA PRO A 10 -1.65 7.17 13.57
C PRO A 10 -2.36 7.61 12.27
N THR A 11 -1.66 7.54 11.17
CA THR A 11 -2.22 7.80 9.83
C THR A 11 -3.35 6.84 9.49
N LEU A 12 -3.19 5.57 9.86
CA LEU A 12 -4.21 4.53 9.75
C LEU A 12 -4.29 3.76 11.07
N ALA A 13 -5.50 3.53 11.57
CA ALA A 13 -5.78 2.65 12.70
C ALA A 13 -6.85 1.62 12.30
N VAL A 14 -6.57 0.36 12.55
CA VAL A 14 -7.44 -0.79 12.28
C VAL A 14 -7.65 -1.53 13.58
N ALA A 15 -8.92 -1.76 13.96
CA ALA A 15 -9.27 -2.39 15.23
C ALA A 15 -10.32 -3.50 15.01
N GLY A 16 -9.97 -4.74 15.38
CA GLY A 16 -10.81 -5.92 15.32
C GLY A 16 -11.38 -6.21 13.92
N LEU A 17 -10.67 -5.77 12.88
CA LEU A 17 -11.16 -5.79 11.49
C LEU A 17 -11.36 -7.20 10.99
N SER A 18 -12.57 -7.55 10.57
CA SER A 18 -12.87 -8.86 10.02
C SER A 18 -13.84 -8.80 8.85
N LYS A 19 -13.72 -9.80 7.95
CA LYS A 19 -14.61 -10.01 6.81
C LYS A 19 -15.01 -11.44 6.68
N ASN A 20 -16.32 -11.65 6.67
CA ASN A 20 -16.93 -12.93 6.31
C ASN A 20 -17.66 -12.77 4.96
N TYR A 21 -17.53 -13.75 4.09
CA TYR A 21 -18.39 -13.94 2.94
C TYR A 21 -19.22 -15.21 3.22
N ASP A 22 -20.52 -15.04 3.33
CA ASP A 22 -21.45 -16.07 3.78
C ASP A 22 -21.02 -16.65 5.14
N LYS A 23 -20.67 -17.94 5.16
CA LYS A 23 -20.21 -18.66 6.37
C LYS A 23 -18.69 -18.75 6.49
N ARG A 24 -17.94 -18.22 5.52
CA ARG A 24 -16.47 -18.32 5.49
C ARG A 24 -15.84 -17.02 5.91
N ARG A 25 -15.06 -17.06 6.99
CA ARG A 25 -14.19 -15.93 7.36
C ARG A 25 -12.99 -15.89 6.40
N VAL A 26 -12.77 -14.71 5.81
CA VAL A 26 -11.67 -14.44 4.87
C VAL A 26 -10.61 -13.57 5.52
N VAL A 27 -11.01 -12.68 6.46
CA VAL A 27 -10.08 -11.80 7.19
C VAL A 27 -10.54 -11.68 8.63
N GLY A 28 -9.60 -11.62 9.54
CA GLY A 28 -9.72 -11.11 10.89
C GLY A 28 -9.83 -12.11 12.04
N PRO A 29 -9.91 -11.54 13.26
CA PRO A 29 -9.77 -10.10 13.56
C PRO A 29 -8.34 -9.60 13.32
N LEU A 30 -8.19 -8.39 12.80
CA LEU A 30 -6.89 -7.73 12.62
C LEU A 30 -6.86 -6.43 13.43
N ASP A 31 -5.76 -6.22 14.13
CA ASP A 31 -5.45 -5.02 14.91
C ASP A 31 -4.07 -4.52 14.51
N PHE A 32 -3.98 -3.33 13.91
CA PHE A 32 -2.72 -2.69 13.55
C PHE A 32 -2.88 -1.19 13.29
N SER A 33 -1.78 -0.47 13.31
CA SER A 33 -1.74 0.96 12.94
C SER A 33 -0.54 1.25 12.04
N LEU A 34 -0.64 2.34 11.26
CA LEU A 34 0.45 2.88 10.47
C LEU A 34 0.73 4.31 10.92
N GLU A 35 2.00 4.58 11.20
CA GLU A 35 2.48 5.92 11.50
C GLU A 35 2.83 6.69 10.23
N ALA A 36 2.78 8.02 10.30
CA ALA A 36 3.20 8.87 9.20
C ALA A 36 4.67 8.60 8.83
N GLY A 37 4.96 8.53 7.54
CA GLY A 37 6.30 8.28 7.02
C GLY A 37 6.81 6.85 7.19
N SER A 38 5.99 5.90 7.68
CA SER A 38 6.37 4.49 7.79
C SER A 38 5.99 3.68 6.55
N VAL A 39 6.73 2.60 6.29
CA VAL A 39 6.36 1.58 5.31
C VAL A 39 6.04 0.27 6.03
N THR A 40 4.80 -0.17 5.93
CA THR A 40 4.34 -1.43 6.52
C THR A 40 4.02 -2.43 5.42
N GLY A 41 4.68 -3.57 5.46
CA GLY A 41 4.43 -4.70 4.56
C GLY A 41 3.26 -5.55 5.06
N LEU A 42 2.30 -5.86 4.20
CA LEU A 42 1.24 -6.84 4.43
C LEU A 42 1.61 -8.11 3.67
N LEU A 43 2.30 -9.01 4.35
CA LEU A 43 2.88 -10.22 3.78
C LEU A 43 1.93 -11.41 3.96
N GLY A 44 1.79 -12.23 2.95
CA GLY A 44 0.96 -13.44 3.01
C GLY A 44 0.81 -14.10 1.66
N GLY A 45 0.52 -15.39 1.66
CA GLY A 45 0.26 -16.15 0.43
C GLY A 45 -1.00 -15.70 -0.30
N ASN A 46 -1.25 -16.33 -1.45
CA ASN A 46 -2.50 -16.12 -2.18
C ASN A 46 -3.69 -16.57 -1.32
N GLY A 47 -4.73 -15.73 -1.25
CA GLY A 47 -5.89 -15.99 -0.41
C GLY A 47 -5.72 -15.67 1.09
N ALA A 48 -4.55 -15.15 1.53
CA ALA A 48 -4.34 -14.75 2.92
C ALA A 48 -5.16 -13.53 3.39
N GLY A 49 -5.91 -12.88 2.48
CA GLY A 49 -6.79 -11.76 2.81
C GLY A 49 -6.22 -10.37 2.54
N LYS A 50 -5.01 -10.25 1.94
CA LYS A 50 -4.34 -8.95 1.69
C LYS A 50 -5.20 -7.96 0.91
N THR A 51 -5.66 -8.33 -0.28
CA THR A 51 -6.51 -7.46 -1.14
C THR A 51 -7.85 -7.13 -0.47
N THR A 52 -8.44 -8.08 0.27
CA THR A 52 -9.67 -7.83 1.04
C THR A 52 -9.40 -6.81 2.16
N THR A 53 -8.27 -6.92 2.86
CA THR A 53 -7.86 -5.96 3.90
C THR A 53 -7.67 -4.56 3.31
N ILE A 54 -6.95 -4.44 2.20
CA ILE A 54 -6.79 -3.16 1.49
C ILE A 54 -8.15 -2.60 1.06
N GLY A 55 -9.03 -3.43 0.51
CA GLY A 55 -10.39 -3.03 0.12
C GLY A 55 -11.22 -2.49 1.29
N MET A 56 -11.10 -3.07 2.48
CA MET A 56 -11.73 -2.55 3.69
C MET A 56 -11.09 -1.24 4.17
N VAL A 57 -9.77 -1.12 4.09
CA VAL A 57 -9.04 0.13 4.42
C VAL A 57 -9.46 1.27 3.49
N MET A 58 -9.71 1.00 2.23
CA MET A 58 -10.22 2.00 1.27
C MET A 58 -11.72 2.31 1.44
N GLY A 59 -12.45 1.58 2.28
CA GLY A 59 -13.91 1.69 2.39
C GLY A 59 -14.66 1.20 1.16
N LEU A 60 -14.03 0.38 0.30
CA LEU A 60 -14.67 -0.28 -0.85
C LEU A 60 -15.36 -1.57 -0.45
N ILE A 61 -14.87 -2.24 0.58
CA ILE A 61 -15.44 -3.44 1.17
C ILE A 61 -15.88 -3.09 2.60
N GLU A 62 -17.16 -3.28 2.90
CA GLU A 62 -17.67 -3.09 4.24
C GLU A 62 -17.19 -4.23 5.16
N PRO A 63 -16.55 -3.93 6.30
CA PRO A 63 -16.18 -4.94 7.29
C PRO A 63 -17.42 -5.66 7.85
N THR A 64 -17.26 -6.93 8.21
CA THR A 64 -18.30 -7.64 8.98
C THR A 64 -18.27 -7.23 10.45
N GLN A 65 -17.05 -6.97 10.98
CA GLN A 65 -16.85 -6.44 12.33
C GLN A 65 -15.56 -5.59 12.35
N GLY A 66 -15.42 -4.81 13.43
CA GLY A 66 -14.27 -3.92 13.62
C GLY A 66 -14.43 -2.59 12.92
N SER A 67 -13.37 -1.80 12.94
CA SER A 67 -13.37 -0.44 12.38
C SER A 67 -12.03 -0.09 11.73
N VAL A 68 -12.10 0.83 10.77
CA VAL A 68 -10.93 1.43 10.11
C VAL A 68 -11.04 2.93 10.24
N HIS A 69 -9.99 3.58 10.75
CA HIS A 69 -9.86 5.03 10.81
C HIS A 69 -8.62 5.47 10.04
N ALA A 70 -8.81 6.28 9.02
CA ALA A 70 -7.72 6.93 8.30
C ALA A 70 -7.72 8.43 8.63
N PHE A 71 -6.58 8.95 9.11
CA PHE A 71 -6.46 10.34 9.57
C PHE A 71 -7.49 10.73 10.65
N GLY A 72 -7.94 9.77 11.43
CA GLY A 72 -9.00 9.94 12.43
C GLY A 72 -10.44 9.90 11.89
N CYS A 73 -10.65 9.80 10.57
CA CYS A 73 -11.96 9.63 9.93
C CYS A 73 -12.37 8.16 9.93
N ASP A 74 -13.58 7.84 10.37
CA ASP A 74 -14.17 6.51 10.25
C ASP A 74 -14.47 6.20 8.76
N MET A 75 -13.79 5.19 8.20
CA MET A 75 -13.91 4.85 6.78
C MET A 75 -15.28 4.28 6.38
N SER A 76 -16.08 3.86 7.33
CA SER A 76 -17.45 3.41 7.08
C SER A 76 -18.47 4.56 7.02
N ARG A 77 -18.20 5.67 7.71
CA ARG A 77 -19.15 6.79 7.88
C ARG A 77 -18.67 8.09 7.23
N GLU A 78 -17.38 8.38 7.31
CA GLU A 78 -16.80 9.69 6.97
C GLU A 78 -15.64 9.56 5.97
N ARG A 79 -15.62 8.49 5.16
CA ARG A 79 -14.50 8.17 4.26
C ARG A 79 -14.07 9.31 3.34
N TYR A 80 -14.99 10.19 2.94
CA TYR A 80 -14.67 11.30 2.03
C TYR A 80 -13.68 12.30 2.64
N GLY A 81 -13.64 12.44 3.97
CA GLY A 81 -12.63 13.23 4.66
C GLY A 81 -11.21 12.67 4.58
N ALA A 82 -11.08 11.37 4.32
CA ALA A 82 -9.80 10.69 4.21
C ALA A 82 -9.36 10.46 2.75
N LEU A 83 -10.31 10.13 1.85
CA LEU A 83 -10.00 9.67 0.48
C LEU A 83 -9.18 10.66 -0.34
N GLY A 84 -9.37 11.98 -0.16
CA GLY A 84 -8.58 13.00 -0.84
C GLY A 84 -7.08 12.99 -0.50
N ARG A 85 -6.72 12.38 0.65
CA ARG A 85 -5.35 12.26 1.18
C ARG A 85 -4.75 10.86 1.00
N MET A 86 -5.50 9.97 0.36
CA MET A 86 -5.10 8.58 0.07
C MET A 86 -4.98 8.36 -1.42
N ASN A 87 -4.19 7.36 -1.80
CA ASN A 87 -4.23 6.82 -3.15
C ASN A 87 -3.96 5.32 -3.12
N PHE A 88 -4.29 4.65 -4.21
CA PHE A 88 -4.15 3.20 -4.36
C PHE A 88 -3.59 2.86 -5.73
N GLU A 89 -2.69 1.88 -5.76
CA GLU A 89 -2.19 1.29 -6.99
C GLU A 89 -2.16 -0.24 -6.91
N SER A 90 -2.56 -0.86 -7.99
CA SER A 90 -2.53 -2.31 -8.17
C SER A 90 -2.38 -2.64 -9.66
N PRO A 91 -1.64 -3.68 -10.04
CA PRO A 91 -1.49 -4.09 -11.44
C PRO A 91 -2.81 -4.51 -12.09
N TYR A 92 -3.86 -4.71 -11.29
CA TYR A 92 -5.20 -5.05 -11.77
C TYR A 92 -6.09 -3.83 -12.06
N VAL A 93 -5.63 -2.61 -11.73
CA VAL A 93 -6.35 -1.37 -12.00
C VAL A 93 -5.82 -0.75 -13.28
N ASP A 94 -6.57 -0.91 -14.35
CA ASP A 94 -6.18 -0.42 -15.66
C ASP A 94 -6.69 1.01 -15.91
N MET A 95 -5.94 1.75 -16.72
CA MET A 95 -6.30 3.11 -17.13
C MET A 95 -6.97 3.10 -18.51
N PRO A 96 -7.86 4.07 -18.82
CA PRO A 96 -8.47 4.19 -20.12
C PRO A 96 -7.45 4.20 -21.27
N HIS A 97 -7.38 3.12 -22.05
CA HIS A 97 -6.36 2.86 -23.07
C HIS A 97 -6.37 3.87 -24.22
N ARG A 98 -7.54 4.46 -24.50
CA ARG A 98 -7.72 5.42 -25.63
C ARG A 98 -7.26 6.84 -25.27
N LEU A 99 -7.16 7.15 -23.99
CA LEU A 99 -6.65 8.43 -23.52
C LEU A 99 -5.12 8.45 -23.55
N THR A 100 -4.55 9.64 -23.76
CA THR A 100 -3.11 9.84 -23.58
C THR A 100 -2.73 9.76 -22.10
N VAL A 101 -1.44 9.63 -21.79
CA VAL A 101 -0.94 9.69 -20.41
C VAL A 101 -1.36 11.01 -19.75
N ARG A 102 -1.14 12.14 -20.42
CA ARG A 102 -1.56 13.47 -19.95
C ARG A 102 -3.05 13.53 -19.65
N GLN A 103 -3.88 13.00 -20.54
CA GLN A 103 -5.34 12.99 -20.34
C GLN A 103 -5.74 12.12 -19.15
N ASN A 104 -5.13 10.94 -18.99
CA ASN A 104 -5.38 10.08 -17.84
C ASN A 104 -5.01 10.79 -16.53
N LEU A 105 -3.79 11.34 -16.44
CA LEU A 105 -3.34 12.07 -15.25
C LEU A 105 -4.25 13.28 -14.95
N ARG A 106 -4.72 13.99 -15.99
CA ARG A 106 -5.67 15.10 -15.83
C ARG A 106 -7.00 14.63 -15.24
N VAL A 107 -7.57 13.52 -15.74
CA VAL A 107 -8.81 12.95 -15.17
C VAL A 107 -8.64 12.60 -13.70
N PHE A 108 -7.58 11.88 -13.35
CA PHE A 108 -7.33 11.52 -11.95
C PHE A 108 -7.05 12.75 -11.08
N GLY A 109 -6.26 13.71 -11.55
CA GLY A 109 -6.00 14.93 -10.80
C GLY A 109 -7.27 15.76 -10.54
N MET A 110 -8.19 15.82 -11.51
CA MET A 110 -9.49 16.47 -11.32
C MET A 110 -10.37 15.74 -10.31
N LEU A 111 -10.33 14.38 -10.27
CA LEU A 111 -11.08 13.60 -9.26
C LEU A 111 -10.59 13.85 -7.83
N TYR A 112 -9.33 14.23 -7.67
CA TYR A 112 -8.73 14.57 -6.37
C TYR A 112 -8.67 16.08 -6.09
N ASP A 113 -9.26 16.90 -6.96
CA ASP A 113 -9.25 18.39 -6.85
C ASP A 113 -7.83 18.95 -6.69
N VAL A 114 -6.88 18.41 -7.48
CA VAL A 114 -5.47 18.81 -7.42
C VAL A 114 -5.31 20.24 -7.93
N ALA A 115 -4.81 21.13 -7.07
CA ALA A 115 -4.48 22.50 -7.45
C ALA A 115 -3.32 22.52 -8.45
N ASP A 116 -3.31 23.50 -9.35
CA ASP A 116 -2.28 23.68 -10.40
C ASP A 116 -1.95 22.39 -11.15
N LEU A 117 -3.00 21.66 -11.55
CA LEU A 117 -2.92 20.31 -12.10
C LEU A 117 -1.95 20.20 -13.28
N ASP A 118 -1.86 21.23 -14.12
CA ASP A 118 -0.93 21.20 -15.25
C ASP A 118 0.53 21.23 -14.77
N ALA A 119 0.85 22.07 -13.79
CA ALA A 119 2.18 22.11 -13.18
C ALA A 119 2.49 20.78 -12.48
N LYS A 120 1.51 20.18 -11.81
CA LYS A 120 1.66 18.85 -11.17
C LYS A 120 1.95 17.75 -12.19
N ILE A 121 1.26 17.73 -13.34
CA ILE A 121 1.49 16.76 -14.41
C ILE A 121 2.91 16.92 -14.98
N GLU A 122 3.36 18.15 -15.24
CA GLU A 122 4.72 18.40 -15.75
C GLU A 122 5.79 18.01 -14.73
N GLN A 123 5.58 18.27 -13.44
CA GLN A 123 6.46 17.80 -12.37
C GLN A 123 6.58 16.28 -12.37
N LEU A 124 5.43 15.56 -12.34
CA LEU A 124 5.42 14.10 -12.36
C LEU A 124 6.04 13.55 -13.64
N ALA A 125 5.80 14.21 -14.80
CA ALA A 125 6.40 13.81 -16.06
C ALA A 125 7.93 13.89 -16.02
N LYS A 126 8.49 14.91 -15.37
CA LYS A 126 9.93 15.05 -15.16
C LYS A 126 10.45 14.00 -14.17
N ASP A 127 9.81 13.88 -12.99
CA ASP A 127 10.27 13.02 -11.90
C ASP A 127 10.21 11.53 -12.27
N LEU A 128 9.24 11.16 -13.09
CA LEU A 128 8.97 9.78 -13.49
C LEU A 128 9.36 9.48 -14.95
N ALA A 129 10.07 10.42 -15.59
CA ALA A 129 10.56 10.28 -16.97
C ALA A 129 9.46 9.86 -17.96
N LEU A 130 8.33 10.60 -17.95
CA LEU A 130 7.19 10.36 -18.85
C LEU A 130 7.23 11.20 -20.11
N GLY A 131 8.13 12.19 -20.22
CA GLY A 131 8.12 13.24 -21.25
C GLY A 131 7.96 12.72 -22.67
N ASP A 132 8.74 11.69 -23.04
CA ASP A 132 8.76 11.12 -24.41
C ASP A 132 7.44 10.46 -24.84
N PHE A 133 6.56 10.14 -23.87
CA PHE A 133 5.29 9.44 -24.15
C PHE A 133 4.08 10.05 -23.43
N LEU A 134 4.24 11.25 -22.86
CA LEU A 134 3.17 11.94 -22.13
C LEU A 134 1.90 12.16 -22.98
N ASP A 135 2.08 12.41 -24.27
CA ASP A 135 0.99 12.61 -25.24
C ASP A 135 0.67 11.36 -26.08
N ARG A 136 1.24 10.19 -25.69
CA ARG A 136 0.93 8.90 -26.30
C ARG A 136 -0.24 8.23 -25.56
N GLN A 137 -1.08 7.51 -26.31
CA GLN A 137 -2.17 6.70 -25.73
C GLN A 137 -1.61 5.60 -24.83
N THR A 138 -2.22 5.43 -23.62
CA THR A 138 -1.76 4.45 -22.63
C THR A 138 -1.81 3.01 -23.15
N GLY A 139 -2.75 2.69 -24.05
CA GLY A 139 -2.81 1.36 -24.69
C GLY A 139 -1.62 1.03 -25.59
N ARG A 140 -0.80 2.03 -25.99
CA ARG A 140 0.38 1.87 -26.86
C ARG A 140 1.71 1.86 -26.09
N LEU A 141 1.67 1.84 -24.77
CA LEU A 141 2.84 1.87 -23.91
C LEU A 141 3.38 0.46 -23.67
N SER A 142 4.71 0.36 -23.49
CA SER A 142 5.34 -0.86 -22.98
C SER A 142 4.93 -1.12 -21.52
N ALA A 143 5.18 -2.31 -21.01
CA ALA A 143 4.88 -2.67 -19.61
C ALA A 143 5.56 -1.70 -18.62
N GLY A 144 6.87 -1.44 -18.77
CA GLY A 144 7.59 -0.51 -17.91
C GLY A 144 7.09 0.94 -18.03
N GLN A 145 6.67 1.41 -19.24
CA GLN A 145 6.06 2.71 -19.39
C GLN A 145 4.70 2.79 -18.68
N LYS A 146 3.86 1.74 -18.80
CA LYS A 146 2.60 1.64 -18.05
C LYS A 146 2.81 1.72 -16.55
N THR A 147 3.80 1.02 -16.01
CA THR A 147 4.16 1.08 -14.59
C THR A 147 4.52 2.49 -14.16
N ARG A 148 5.34 3.22 -14.95
CA ARG A 148 5.68 4.62 -14.64
C ARG A 148 4.44 5.52 -14.58
N VAL A 149 3.49 5.33 -15.50
CA VAL A 149 2.22 6.07 -15.50
C VAL A 149 1.34 5.68 -14.32
N ALA A 150 1.30 4.41 -13.95
CA ALA A 150 0.56 3.92 -12.78
C ALA A 150 1.09 4.55 -11.47
N ILE A 151 2.41 4.61 -11.31
CA ILE A 151 3.04 5.33 -10.19
C ILE A 151 2.72 6.82 -10.25
N ALA A 152 2.79 7.47 -11.44
CA ALA A 152 2.40 8.87 -11.56
C ALA A 152 0.96 9.13 -11.13
N LYS A 153 0.03 8.25 -11.54
CA LYS A 153 -1.37 8.30 -11.12
C LYS A 153 -1.50 8.18 -9.60
N SER A 154 -0.78 7.25 -8.98
CA SER A 154 -0.85 7.02 -7.53
C SER A 154 -0.24 8.15 -6.69
N LEU A 155 0.59 9.01 -7.30
CA LEU A 155 1.22 10.16 -6.66
C LEU A 155 0.60 11.51 -7.05
N ILE A 156 -0.47 11.53 -7.85
CA ILE A 156 -1.03 12.76 -8.43
C ILE A 156 -1.52 13.76 -7.39
N ASN A 157 -2.07 13.27 -6.28
CA ASN A 157 -2.63 14.05 -5.19
C ASN A 157 -1.69 14.18 -3.96
N ASP A 158 -0.39 13.89 -4.11
CA ASP A 158 0.57 13.85 -3.01
C ASP A 158 0.04 13.12 -1.77
N PRO A 159 -0.30 11.83 -1.89
CA PRO A 159 -1.00 11.10 -0.83
C PRO A 159 -0.17 11.04 0.45
N GLN A 160 -0.85 11.17 1.59
CA GLN A 160 -0.29 10.96 2.92
C GLN A 160 -0.45 9.50 3.38
N LEU A 161 -1.32 8.74 2.71
CA LEU A 161 -1.44 7.28 2.83
C LEU A 161 -1.51 6.67 1.44
N LEU A 162 -0.53 5.86 1.11
CA LEU A 162 -0.44 5.16 -0.16
C LEU A 162 -0.62 3.65 0.07
N LEU A 163 -1.60 3.08 -0.60
CA LEU A 163 -1.90 1.66 -0.55
C LEU A 163 -1.41 1.01 -1.86
N LEU A 164 -0.57 0.00 -1.75
CA LEU A 164 0.03 -0.67 -2.89
C LEU A 164 -0.26 -2.17 -2.81
N ASP A 165 -0.88 -2.72 -3.85
CA ASP A 165 -1.12 -4.16 -3.96
C ASP A 165 -0.27 -4.73 -5.09
N GLU A 166 0.83 -5.41 -4.74
CA GLU A 166 1.78 -6.02 -5.67
C GLU A 166 2.42 -5.04 -6.69
N PRO A 167 2.93 -3.88 -6.28
CA PRO A 167 3.29 -2.79 -7.20
C PRO A 167 4.48 -3.11 -8.12
N THR A 168 5.27 -4.13 -7.80
CA THR A 168 6.42 -4.57 -8.60
C THR A 168 6.23 -5.95 -9.21
N ALA A 169 5.03 -6.54 -9.09
CA ALA A 169 4.74 -7.84 -9.67
C ALA A 169 4.97 -7.83 -11.19
N SER A 170 5.67 -8.83 -11.68
CA SER A 170 5.97 -9.01 -13.11
C SER A 170 6.84 -7.91 -13.74
N LEU A 171 7.54 -7.11 -12.93
CA LEU A 171 8.52 -6.14 -13.42
C LEU A 171 9.91 -6.79 -13.51
N ASP A 172 10.70 -6.31 -14.47
CA ASP A 172 12.12 -6.60 -14.49
C ASP A 172 12.83 -5.92 -13.30
N PRO A 173 14.03 -6.43 -12.88
CA PRO A 173 14.72 -5.93 -11.69
C PRO A 173 15.01 -4.43 -11.72
N ASP A 174 15.38 -3.87 -12.88
CA ASP A 174 15.70 -2.44 -13.03
C ASP A 174 14.47 -1.57 -12.84
N THR A 175 13.35 -1.94 -13.47
CA THR A 175 12.07 -1.24 -13.31
C THR A 175 11.57 -1.34 -11.86
N ALA A 176 11.68 -2.51 -11.23
CA ALA A 176 11.29 -2.70 -9.84
C ALA A 176 12.15 -1.83 -8.88
N ASP A 177 13.46 -1.75 -9.10
CA ASP A 177 14.36 -0.91 -8.31
C ASP A 177 14.06 0.59 -8.49
N TRP A 178 13.76 0.98 -9.73
CA TRP A 178 13.34 2.33 -10.04
C TRP A 178 12.02 2.70 -9.31
N VAL A 179 11.01 1.83 -9.31
CA VAL A 179 9.74 2.04 -8.58
C VAL A 179 10.02 2.24 -7.09
N ARG A 180 10.81 1.35 -6.48
CA ARG A 180 11.17 1.45 -5.05
C ARG A 180 11.81 2.79 -4.72
N THR A 181 12.77 3.23 -5.53
CA THR A 181 13.45 4.51 -5.34
C THR A 181 12.47 5.69 -5.38
N ARG A 182 11.48 5.66 -6.26
CA ARG A 182 10.47 6.74 -6.38
C ARG A 182 9.49 6.74 -5.20
N LEU A 183 9.05 5.58 -4.77
CA LEU A 183 8.19 5.44 -3.59
C LEU A 183 8.90 5.94 -2.32
N GLU A 184 10.17 5.58 -2.15
CA GLU A 184 10.98 6.03 -1.02
C GLU A 184 11.21 7.54 -1.04
N ALA A 185 11.49 8.14 -2.22
CA ALA A 185 11.60 9.58 -2.36
C ALA A 185 10.28 10.29 -1.98
N HIS A 186 9.14 9.78 -2.46
CA HIS A 186 7.83 10.33 -2.11
C HIS A 186 7.55 10.21 -0.60
N ARG A 187 7.81 9.04 0.00
CA ARG A 187 7.67 8.79 1.44
C ARG A 187 8.39 9.87 2.25
N ARG A 188 9.66 10.12 1.93
CA ARG A 188 10.50 11.10 2.65
C ARG A 188 10.03 12.54 2.47
N THR A 189 9.66 12.90 1.23
CA THR A 189 9.28 14.28 0.90
C THR A 189 7.92 14.66 1.50
N HIS A 190 6.95 13.73 1.50
CA HIS A 190 5.58 13.99 1.91
C HIS A 190 5.20 13.37 3.26
N ASN A 191 6.16 12.75 3.97
CA ASN A 191 5.92 12.01 5.21
C ASN A 191 4.76 11.00 5.04
N CYS A 192 4.72 10.34 3.87
CA CYS A 192 3.66 9.44 3.45
C CYS A 192 3.77 8.09 4.16
N ALA A 193 2.68 7.63 4.78
CA ALA A 193 2.57 6.25 5.23
C ALA A 193 2.29 5.34 4.02
N ILE A 194 2.96 4.20 3.94
CA ILE A 194 2.76 3.23 2.84
C ILE A 194 2.34 1.88 3.44
N LEU A 195 1.22 1.34 2.96
CA LEU A 195 0.83 -0.06 3.18
C LEU A 195 1.09 -0.84 1.89
N LEU A 196 2.07 -1.72 1.93
CA LEU A 196 2.52 -2.51 0.79
C LEU A 196 2.07 -3.97 0.95
N ALA A 197 1.07 -4.43 0.21
CA ALA A 197 0.79 -5.84 0.09
C ALA A 197 1.70 -6.46 -0.97
N SER A 198 2.47 -7.46 -0.59
CA SER A 198 3.36 -8.17 -1.49
C SER A 198 3.51 -9.63 -1.09
N HIS A 199 3.83 -10.48 -2.07
CA HIS A 199 4.32 -11.83 -1.85
C HIS A 199 5.83 -11.95 -2.16
N ASN A 200 6.46 -10.84 -2.57
CA ASN A 200 7.90 -10.77 -2.81
C ASN A 200 8.63 -10.38 -1.52
N MET A 201 9.21 -11.37 -0.84
CA MET A 201 9.87 -11.22 0.46
C MET A 201 11.07 -10.28 0.38
N SER A 202 11.86 -10.34 -0.68
CA SER A 202 13.03 -9.47 -0.86
C SER A 202 12.64 -8.00 -1.04
N GLU A 203 11.48 -7.72 -1.62
CA GLU A 203 10.93 -6.36 -1.68
C GLU A 203 10.55 -5.85 -0.29
N VAL A 204 9.87 -6.70 0.48
CA VAL A 204 9.42 -6.37 1.85
C VAL A 204 10.63 -6.15 2.76
N GLU A 205 11.67 -6.99 2.71
CA GLU A 205 12.92 -6.81 3.46
C GLU A 205 13.60 -5.47 3.19
N ARG A 206 13.56 -5.01 1.95
CA ARG A 206 14.26 -3.78 1.52
C ARG A 206 13.49 -2.50 1.80
N LEU A 207 12.15 -2.55 1.77
CA LEU A 207 11.31 -1.35 1.82
C LEU A 207 10.62 -1.15 3.15
N CYS A 208 10.29 -2.23 3.86
CA CYS A 208 9.38 -2.15 4.98
C CYS A 208 10.11 -1.95 6.31
N ASP A 209 9.65 -0.99 7.09
CA ASP A 209 10.07 -0.78 8.47
C ASP A 209 9.43 -1.83 9.40
N ARG A 210 8.25 -2.34 9.03
CA ARG A 210 7.43 -3.29 9.78
C ARG A 210 6.71 -4.24 8.83
N VAL A 211 6.49 -5.47 9.27
CA VAL A 211 5.80 -6.52 8.50
C VAL A 211 4.66 -7.09 9.31
N LEU A 212 3.47 -7.05 8.73
CA LEU A 212 2.26 -7.74 9.19
C LEU A 212 2.15 -9.05 8.40
N MET A 213 2.39 -10.18 9.06
CA MET A 213 2.37 -11.49 8.41
C MET A 213 0.99 -12.12 8.53
N LEU A 214 0.31 -12.31 7.40
CA LEU A 214 -1.02 -12.91 7.33
C LEU A 214 -0.96 -14.38 6.90
N LYS A 215 -1.72 -15.22 7.61
CA LYS A 215 -2.01 -16.60 7.24
C LYS A 215 -3.50 -16.89 7.44
N ASP A 216 -4.17 -17.40 6.42
CA ASP A 216 -5.58 -17.79 6.48
C ASP A 216 -6.50 -16.68 7.05
N GLY A 217 -6.22 -15.43 6.67
CA GLY A 217 -6.98 -14.25 7.10
C GLY A 217 -6.65 -13.74 8.50
N THR A 218 -5.69 -14.33 9.22
CA THR A 218 -5.30 -13.93 10.57
C THR A 218 -3.89 -13.34 10.58
N LEU A 219 -3.65 -12.39 11.48
CA LEU A 219 -2.32 -11.85 11.74
C LEU A 219 -1.57 -12.86 12.63
N VAL A 220 -0.49 -13.43 12.10
CA VAL A 220 0.31 -14.45 12.81
C VAL A 220 1.61 -13.90 13.36
N ASP A 221 2.11 -12.81 12.79
CA ASP A 221 3.28 -12.11 13.32
C ASP A 221 3.27 -10.64 12.88
N ASP A 222 3.93 -9.78 13.67
CA ASP A 222 3.95 -8.33 13.52
C ASP A 222 5.22 -7.76 14.14
N ASP A 223 6.23 -7.48 13.31
CA ASP A 223 7.50 -6.91 13.76
C ASP A 223 8.31 -6.34 12.59
N SER A 224 9.48 -5.78 12.88
CA SER A 224 10.44 -5.39 11.84
C SER A 224 11.02 -6.63 11.13
N PRO A 225 11.44 -6.52 9.85
CA PRO A 225 12.12 -7.63 9.18
C PRO A 225 13.28 -8.22 10.00
N ALA A 226 14.12 -7.37 10.57
CA ALA A 226 15.27 -7.80 11.36
C ALA A 226 14.86 -8.59 12.63
N SER A 227 13.81 -8.14 13.34
CA SER A 227 13.28 -8.84 14.51
C SER A 227 12.68 -10.19 14.15
N LEU A 228 11.97 -10.28 13.02
CA LEU A 228 11.42 -11.53 12.52
C LEU A 228 12.54 -12.53 12.19
N LEU A 229 13.56 -12.11 11.44
CA LEU A 229 14.72 -12.96 11.14
C LEU A 229 15.39 -13.49 12.39
N ALA A 230 15.65 -12.62 13.37
CA ALA A 230 16.26 -13.01 14.65
C ALA A 230 15.38 -13.99 15.45
N ARG A 231 14.06 -13.73 15.53
CA ARG A 231 13.10 -14.58 16.28
C ARG A 231 12.99 -15.97 15.70
N TYR A 232 12.98 -16.10 14.38
CA TYR A 232 12.87 -17.38 13.70
C TYR A 232 14.21 -18.07 13.45
N GLY A 233 15.35 -17.39 13.69
CA GLY A 233 16.69 -17.92 13.43
C GLY A 233 16.91 -18.20 11.95
N ARG A 234 16.48 -17.28 11.10
CA ARG A 234 16.54 -17.39 9.64
C ARG A 234 17.33 -16.24 9.02
N ASP A 235 17.85 -16.47 7.82
CA ASP A 235 18.64 -15.47 7.08
C ASP A 235 17.77 -14.62 6.15
N THR A 236 16.58 -15.10 5.76
CA THR A 236 15.66 -14.42 4.83
C THR A 236 14.21 -14.47 5.30
N LEU A 237 13.41 -13.44 4.97
CA LEU A 237 11.96 -13.46 5.22
C LEU A 237 11.24 -14.58 4.45
N GLU A 238 11.79 -15.04 3.34
CA GLU A 238 11.23 -16.18 2.61
C GLU A 238 11.27 -17.46 3.45
N GLU A 239 12.36 -17.71 4.17
CA GLU A 239 12.47 -18.85 5.09
C GLU A 239 11.51 -18.71 6.27
N VAL A 240 11.40 -17.50 6.85
CA VAL A 240 10.41 -17.20 7.91
C VAL A 240 8.99 -17.48 7.42
N PHE A 241 8.65 -16.98 6.25
CA PHE A 241 7.35 -17.19 5.64
C PHE A 241 7.03 -18.67 5.40
N LEU A 242 8.00 -19.45 4.91
CA LEU A 242 7.85 -20.89 4.70
C LEU A 242 7.63 -21.64 6.03
N ASP A 243 8.30 -21.24 7.10
CA ASP A 243 8.10 -21.83 8.42
C ASP A 243 6.70 -21.55 8.96
N VAL A 244 6.24 -20.30 8.86
CA VAL A 244 4.88 -19.90 9.22
C VAL A 244 3.84 -20.64 8.35
N ALA A 245 4.04 -20.71 7.03
CA ALA A 245 3.13 -21.41 6.13
C ALA A 245 3.00 -22.90 6.46
N ARG A 246 4.09 -23.54 6.85
CA ARG A 246 4.15 -24.98 7.21
C ARG A 246 3.76 -25.28 8.66
N GLY A 247 3.48 -24.27 9.47
CA GLY A 247 3.17 -24.43 10.90
C GLY A 247 4.34 -24.98 11.72
N ARG A 248 5.57 -24.72 11.30
CA ARG A 248 6.77 -25.24 11.98
C ARG A 248 7.16 -24.47 13.23
N VAL A 249 6.63 -23.28 13.41
CA VAL A 249 6.77 -22.47 14.64
C VAL A 249 5.38 -21.96 14.99
N GLU A 250 4.79 -22.48 16.06
CA GLU A 250 3.70 -21.80 16.75
C GLU A 250 4.30 -20.53 17.33
N GLY A 251 3.70 -19.36 17.03
CA GLY A 251 4.20 -18.09 17.47
C GLY A 251 4.55 -18.13 18.96
N ALA A 252 5.75 -17.74 19.30
CA ALA A 252 6.18 -17.59 20.69
C ALA A 252 5.37 -16.45 21.31
N SER A 253 4.17 -16.78 21.80
CA SER A 253 3.41 -15.93 22.70
C SER A 253 4.07 -16.06 24.07
N ALA A 254 4.80 -15.06 24.49
CA ALA A 254 5.17 -14.84 25.87
C ALA A 254 5.11 -13.34 26.16
#